data_9ce0a54728cf09d7ac3a9cf121cdc28b
#
_entry.id   9ce0a54728cf09d7ac3a9cf121cdc28b
#
_cell.length_a   1.000
_cell.length_b   1.000
_cell.length_c   1.000
_cell.angle_alpha   90.00
_cell.angle_beta   90.00
_cell.angle_gamma   90.00
#
_symmetry.space_group_name_H-M   'P 1'
#
loop_
_entity.id
_entity.type
_entity.pdbx_description
1 polymer ?
#
loop_
_entity_poly.entity_id
_entity_poly.type
_entity_poly.pdbx_seq_one_letter_code
_entity_poly.pdbx_strand_id
1 'polypeptide(L)'
;MLIEASEQALSDLGLAALAIRQTQPGQRHTGIVYRVDDSGAVFLLHLAWNYRLVSEAFSAPYLWVQTSLPIREQRYVAGLCALIADRQPGIPYGLERSGVSFDVSTGDILVSEQGKGLTCASFILAVMQTVGLTLLKEDEWPLDNND
;
A
#
# COMPACT_ATOMS: atom_id res chain seq x y z
N MET A 1 -4.48 -4.80 -16.02
CA MET A 1 -3.82 -6.12 -16.24
C MET A 1 -2.74 -6.30 -15.21
N LEU A 2 -2.72 -7.46 -14.56
CA LEU A 2 -1.66 -7.82 -13.60
C LEU A 2 -0.41 -8.28 -14.35
N ILE A 3 0.73 -7.83 -13.89
CA ILE A 3 2.04 -8.07 -14.52
C ILE A 3 2.93 -8.82 -13.52
N GLU A 4 3.68 -9.79 -14.00
CA GLU A 4 4.64 -10.52 -13.16
C GLU A 4 5.84 -9.63 -12.78
N ALA A 5 6.39 -9.88 -11.60
CA ALA A 5 7.57 -9.19 -11.09
C ALA A 5 8.84 -9.73 -11.77
N SER A 6 9.02 -9.43 -13.04
CA SER A 6 10.24 -9.75 -13.81
C SER A 6 11.07 -8.49 -14.04
N GLU A 7 12.37 -8.63 -14.26
CA GLU A 7 13.26 -7.48 -14.50
C GLU A 7 12.80 -6.61 -15.69
N GLN A 8 12.35 -7.24 -16.77
CA GLN A 8 11.85 -6.52 -17.93
C GLN A 8 10.53 -5.79 -17.63
N ALA A 9 9.62 -6.41 -16.90
CA ALA A 9 8.36 -5.79 -16.50
C ALA A 9 8.57 -4.63 -15.51
N LEU A 10 9.53 -4.75 -14.61
CA LEU A 10 9.85 -3.70 -13.64
C LEU A 10 10.43 -2.44 -14.27
N SER A 11 11.01 -2.53 -15.48
CA SER A 11 11.45 -1.34 -16.22
C SER A 11 10.30 -0.42 -16.60
N ASP A 12 9.10 -0.97 -16.78
CA ASP A 12 7.90 -0.23 -17.16
C ASP A 12 7.14 0.33 -15.95
N LEU A 13 7.57 -0.03 -14.74
CA LEU A 13 6.97 0.47 -13.51
C LEU A 13 7.26 1.97 -13.35
N GLY A 14 6.25 2.75 -13.03
CA GLY A 14 6.40 4.15 -12.60
C GLY A 14 7.05 4.25 -11.21
N LEU A 15 6.66 5.22 -10.41
CA LEU A 15 7.20 5.40 -9.06
C LEU A 15 6.40 4.66 -7.98
N ALA A 16 5.12 4.39 -8.24
CA ALA A 16 4.27 3.62 -7.34
C ALA A 16 3.26 2.77 -8.11
N ALA A 17 3.02 1.58 -7.61
CA ALA A 17 2.05 0.62 -8.15
C ALA A 17 1.47 -0.23 -7.01
N LEU A 18 0.49 -1.04 -7.31
CA LEU A 18 -0.11 -1.97 -6.35
C LEU A 18 0.36 -3.39 -6.64
N ALA A 19 0.65 -4.14 -5.59
CA ALA A 19 1.03 -5.53 -5.68
C ALA A 19 0.00 -6.44 -5.02
N ILE A 20 -0.11 -7.65 -5.54
CA ILE A 20 -0.98 -8.69 -5.00
C ILE A 20 -0.32 -10.06 -5.15
N ARG A 21 -0.50 -10.92 -4.17
CA ARG A 21 -0.16 -12.35 -4.27
C ARG A 21 -1.22 -13.20 -3.57
N GLN A 22 -1.38 -14.41 -4.03
CA GLN A 22 -2.16 -15.41 -3.31
C GLN A 22 -1.28 -16.08 -2.26
N THR A 23 -1.71 -16.05 -1.00
CA THR A 23 -1.00 -16.67 0.13
C THR A 23 -1.52 -18.07 0.42
N GLN A 24 -2.84 -18.25 0.29
CA GLN A 24 -3.55 -19.52 0.45
C GLN A 24 -4.76 -19.52 -0.51
N PRO A 25 -5.37 -20.67 -0.81
CA PRO A 25 -6.61 -20.70 -1.58
C PRO A 25 -7.67 -19.75 -0.99
N GLY A 26 -8.15 -18.81 -1.80
CA GLY A 26 -9.14 -17.82 -1.38
C GLY A 26 -8.58 -16.64 -0.57
N GLN A 27 -7.29 -16.65 -0.19
CA GLN A 27 -6.66 -15.56 0.55
C GLN A 27 -5.64 -14.83 -0.30
N ARG A 28 -5.73 -13.52 -0.33
CA ARG A 28 -4.80 -12.65 -1.03
C ARG A 28 -4.15 -11.64 -0.10
N HIS A 29 -2.92 -11.29 -0.42
CA HIS A 29 -2.15 -10.27 0.28
C HIS A 29 -1.75 -9.17 -0.70
N THR A 30 -1.82 -7.94 -0.25
CA THR A 30 -1.58 -6.75 -1.06
C THR A 30 -0.52 -5.84 -0.43
N GLY A 31 0.12 -5.03 -1.24
CA GLY A 31 1.08 -4.04 -0.81
C GLY A 31 1.29 -2.95 -1.85
N ILE A 32 2.14 -2.00 -1.53
CA ILE A 32 2.54 -0.91 -2.42
C ILE A 32 3.94 -1.18 -2.93
N VAL A 33 4.08 -1.23 -4.24
CA VAL A 33 5.38 -1.24 -4.91
C VAL A 33 5.81 0.19 -5.12
N TYR A 34 7.03 0.55 -4.73
CA TYR A 34 7.51 1.92 -4.88
C TYR A 34 9.02 1.97 -5.17
N ARG A 35 9.42 3.08 -5.77
CA ARG A 35 10.81 3.53 -5.88
C ARG A 35 10.84 5.05 -5.86
N VAL A 36 11.91 5.63 -5.35
CA VAL A 36 12.01 7.09 -5.18
C VAL A 36 12.51 7.80 -6.43
N ASP A 37 13.14 7.08 -7.35
CA ASP A 37 13.59 7.58 -8.65
C ASP A 37 13.54 6.48 -9.72
N ASP A 38 13.64 6.86 -10.99
CA ASP A 38 13.53 5.95 -12.13
C ASP A 38 14.67 4.94 -12.25
N SER A 39 15.80 5.19 -11.60
CA SER A 39 16.99 4.32 -11.62
C SER A 39 17.17 3.54 -10.32
N GLY A 40 16.34 3.83 -9.31
CA GLY A 40 16.42 3.24 -7.97
C GLY A 40 15.90 1.83 -7.89
N ALA A 41 16.27 1.14 -6.81
CA ALA A 41 15.73 -0.15 -6.46
C ALA A 41 14.21 -0.08 -6.23
N VAL A 42 13.53 -1.17 -6.55
CA VAL A 42 12.07 -1.31 -6.38
C VAL A 42 11.79 -2.09 -5.11
N PHE A 43 10.97 -1.51 -4.26
CA PHE A 43 10.59 -2.07 -2.96
C PHE A 43 9.10 -2.38 -2.89
N LEU A 44 8.77 -3.34 -2.04
CA LEU A 44 7.41 -3.64 -1.62
C LEU A 44 7.24 -3.23 -0.15
N LEU A 45 6.26 -2.40 0.12
CA LEU A 45 5.84 -2.03 1.47
C LEU A 45 4.47 -2.63 1.74
N HIS A 46 4.36 -3.44 2.78
CA HIS A 46 3.11 -4.08 3.14
C HIS A 46 2.96 -4.33 4.63
N LEU A 47 1.72 -4.28 5.11
CA LEU A 47 1.40 -4.70 6.46
C LEU A 47 1.12 -6.21 6.45
N ALA A 48 2.08 -6.99 6.91
CA ALA A 48 2.01 -8.45 6.88
C ALA A 48 1.08 -9.00 7.96
N TRP A 49 1.09 -8.40 9.12
CA TRP A 49 0.26 -8.78 10.27
C TRP A 49 0.29 -7.69 11.35
N ASN A 50 -0.34 -7.96 12.48
CA ASN A 50 -0.37 -7.07 13.63
C ASN A 50 1.05 -6.65 14.06
N TYR A 51 1.32 -5.35 14.04
CA TYR A 51 2.63 -4.74 14.31
C TYR A 51 3.77 -5.24 13.41
N ARG A 52 3.45 -5.85 12.28
CA ARG A 52 4.44 -6.38 11.34
C ARG A 52 4.36 -5.67 9.99
N LEU A 53 4.97 -4.51 9.95
CA LEU A 53 5.22 -3.79 8.71
C LEU A 53 6.51 -4.31 8.07
N VAL A 54 6.46 -4.63 6.78
CA VAL A 54 7.59 -5.15 6.03
C VAL A 54 7.89 -4.24 4.85
N SER A 55 9.17 -3.88 4.70
CA SER A 55 9.73 -3.27 3.49
C SER A 55 10.81 -4.19 2.95
N GLU A 56 10.65 -4.66 1.75
CA GLU A 56 11.55 -5.63 1.12
C GLU A 56 11.72 -5.36 -0.37
N ALA A 57 12.76 -5.92 -0.98
CA ALA A 57 12.93 -5.86 -2.42
C ALA A 57 11.73 -6.52 -3.10
N PHE A 58 11.19 -5.86 -4.13
CA PHE A 58 10.03 -6.39 -4.85
C PHE A 58 10.46 -7.56 -5.73
N SER A 59 9.74 -8.68 -5.60
CA SER A 59 10.07 -9.93 -6.32
C SER A 59 8.85 -10.83 -6.50
N ALA A 60 8.99 -11.84 -7.35
CA ALA A 60 8.02 -12.92 -7.44
C ALA A 60 7.82 -13.59 -6.05
N PRO A 61 6.65 -14.15 -5.71
CA PRO A 61 5.53 -14.41 -6.63
C PRO A 61 4.48 -13.28 -6.71
N TYR A 62 4.82 -12.07 -6.33
CA TYR A 62 3.90 -10.94 -6.45
C TYR A 62 3.63 -10.61 -7.91
N LEU A 63 2.38 -10.31 -8.21
CA LEU A 63 1.95 -9.63 -9.42
C LEU A 63 1.75 -8.15 -9.09
N TRP A 64 1.83 -7.29 -10.08
CA TRP A 64 1.60 -5.87 -9.87
C TRP A 64 0.73 -5.26 -10.97
N VAL A 65 0.12 -4.14 -10.66
CA VAL A 65 -0.65 -3.33 -11.60
C VAL A 65 -0.24 -1.87 -11.42
N GLN A 66 0.07 -1.22 -12.54
CA GLN A 66 0.32 0.21 -12.54
C GLN A 66 -1.00 0.95 -12.25
N THR A 67 -0.94 1.89 -11.32
CA THR A 67 -2.07 2.78 -11.08
C THR A 67 -2.19 3.82 -12.21
N SER A 68 -3.39 4.35 -12.40
CA SER A 68 -3.63 5.46 -13.35
C SER A 68 -3.23 6.83 -12.78
N LEU A 69 -2.61 6.86 -11.61
CA LEU A 69 -2.14 8.09 -10.99
C LEU A 69 -1.09 8.78 -11.86
N PRO A 70 -1.19 10.10 -12.06
CA PRO A 70 -0.12 10.87 -12.67
C PRO A 70 1.20 10.72 -11.92
N ILE A 71 2.32 10.89 -12.61
CA ILE A 71 3.65 10.70 -12.03
C ILE A 71 3.90 11.58 -10.78
N ARG A 72 3.29 12.74 -10.74
CA ARG A 72 3.37 13.65 -9.58
C ARG A 72 2.77 13.01 -8.33
N GLU A 73 1.59 12.43 -8.43
CA GLU A 73 0.91 11.74 -7.33
C GLU A 73 1.64 10.45 -6.95
N GLN A 74 2.15 9.71 -7.93
CA GLN A 74 2.99 8.55 -7.66
C GLN A 74 4.23 8.93 -6.84
N ARG A 75 4.81 10.10 -7.10
CA ARG A 75 5.97 10.61 -6.33
C ARG A 75 5.61 10.88 -4.87
N TYR A 76 4.43 11.42 -4.60
CA TYR A 76 3.96 11.60 -3.21
C TYR A 76 3.77 10.27 -2.50
N VAL A 77 3.16 9.31 -3.16
CA VAL A 77 2.97 7.94 -2.61
C VAL A 77 4.33 7.30 -2.34
N ALA A 78 5.24 7.31 -3.30
CA ALA A 78 6.56 6.71 -3.15
C ALA A 78 7.37 7.37 -2.03
N GLY A 79 7.32 8.70 -1.93
CA GLY A 79 7.98 9.45 -0.86
C GLY A 79 7.44 9.10 0.52
N LEU A 80 6.13 9.02 0.67
CA LEU A 80 5.51 8.60 1.92
C LEU A 80 5.84 7.15 2.27
N CYS A 81 5.81 6.24 1.29
CA CYS A 81 6.22 4.85 1.49
C CYS A 81 7.66 4.75 1.99
N ALA A 82 8.58 5.53 1.44
CA ALA A 82 9.97 5.57 1.89
C ALA A 82 10.09 6.05 3.35
N LEU A 83 9.34 7.08 3.73
CA LEU A 83 9.29 7.56 5.12
C LEU A 83 8.72 6.51 6.08
N ILE A 84 7.62 5.87 5.71
CA ILE A 84 6.99 4.81 6.51
C ILE A 84 7.94 3.63 6.67
N ALA A 85 8.61 3.22 5.59
CA ALA A 85 9.57 2.13 5.60
C ALA A 85 10.76 2.41 6.53
N ASP A 86 11.26 3.65 6.53
CA ASP A 86 12.35 4.08 7.40
C ASP A 86 11.90 4.22 8.86
N ARG A 87 10.75 4.80 9.08
CA ARG A 87 10.18 5.02 10.42
C ARG A 87 9.79 3.73 11.12
N GLN A 88 9.31 2.74 10.39
CA GLN A 88 8.79 1.47 10.93
C GLN A 88 7.77 1.67 12.07
N PRO A 89 6.68 2.41 11.84
CA PRO A 89 5.69 2.64 12.88
C PRO A 89 5.01 1.33 13.31
N GLY A 90 4.64 1.25 14.57
CA GLY A 90 3.85 0.14 15.11
C GLY A 90 2.40 0.26 14.66
N ILE A 91 2.00 -0.55 13.67
CA ILE A 91 0.65 -0.52 13.09
C ILE A 91 -0.16 -1.69 13.63
N PRO A 92 -1.20 -1.44 14.44
CA PRO A 92 -2.08 -2.53 14.89
C PRO A 92 -2.91 -3.06 13.72
N TYR A 93 -3.12 -4.38 13.70
CA TYR A 93 -4.03 -5.00 12.76
C TYR A 93 -5.48 -4.83 13.21
N GLY A 94 -6.36 -4.42 12.33
CA GLY A 94 -7.77 -4.24 12.67
C GLY A 94 -8.62 -3.91 11.46
N LEU A 95 -9.92 -4.12 11.58
CA LEU A 95 -10.89 -3.88 10.52
C LEU A 95 -11.40 -2.43 10.53
N GLU A 96 -11.30 -1.75 11.64
CA GLU A 96 -11.77 -0.37 11.81
C GLU A 96 -10.64 0.62 11.55
N ARG A 97 -10.59 1.17 10.35
CA ARG A 97 -9.53 2.05 9.86
C ARG A 97 -9.83 3.55 9.97
N SER A 98 -11.05 3.94 10.35
CA SER A 98 -11.41 5.36 10.42
C SER A 98 -10.53 6.12 11.40
N GLY A 99 -10.00 7.26 10.95
CA GLY A 99 -9.07 8.07 11.75
C GLY A 99 -7.66 7.53 11.83
N VAL A 100 -7.30 6.51 11.04
CA VAL A 100 -5.92 6.03 10.90
C VAL A 100 -5.31 6.65 9.65
N SER A 101 -4.22 7.37 9.82
CA SER A 101 -3.46 8.03 8.77
C SER A 101 -1.97 8.04 9.11
N PHE A 102 -1.15 8.66 8.27
CA PHE A 102 0.28 8.80 8.49
C PHE A 102 0.70 10.27 8.51
N ASP A 103 1.73 10.56 9.25
CA ASP A 103 2.38 11.87 9.22
C ASP A 103 3.23 11.98 7.95
N VAL A 104 2.92 12.95 7.08
CA VAL A 104 3.60 13.12 5.79
C VAL A 104 5.05 13.58 5.91
N SER A 105 5.46 14.08 7.08
CA SER A 105 6.83 14.54 7.32
C SER A 105 7.71 13.50 8.01
N THR A 106 7.13 12.53 8.71
CA THR A 106 7.86 11.54 9.50
C THR A 106 7.59 10.09 9.10
N GLY A 107 6.46 9.82 8.46
CA GLY A 107 5.99 8.45 8.19
C GLY A 107 5.44 7.74 9.43
N ASP A 108 5.26 8.44 10.54
CA ASP A 108 4.68 7.85 11.73
C ASP A 108 3.17 7.63 11.59
N ILE A 109 2.65 6.67 12.32
CA ILE A 109 1.20 6.41 12.32
C ILE A 109 0.48 7.40 13.23
N LEU A 110 -0.67 7.88 12.75
CA LEU A 110 -1.60 8.70 13.49
C LEU A 110 -2.89 7.91 13.71
N VAL A 111 -3.23 7.64 14.97
CA VAL A 111 -4.42 6.89 15.35
C VAL A 111 -5.24 7.74 16.29
N SER A 112 -6.48 8.07 15.91
CA SER A 112 -7.34 8.97 16.68
C SER A 112 -7.96 8.33 17.93
N GLU A 113 -8.14 7.00 17.92
CA GLU A 113 -8.84 6.26 18.98
C GLU A 113 -8.23 4.87 19.20
N GLN A 114 -8.40 4.33 20.41
CA GLN A 114 -8.06 2.95 20.72
C GLN A 114 -8.93 1.95 19.93
N GLY A 115 -8.37 0.78 19.59
CA GLY A 115 -9.07 -0.27 18.88
C GLY A 115 -9.09 -0.10 17.36
N LYS A 116 -8.51 0.98 16.83
CA LYS A 116 -8.34 1.18 15.39
C LYS A 116 -7.11 0.42 14.89
N GLY A 117 -7.16 0.01 13.65
CA GLY A 117 -6.06 -0.68 13.00
C GLY A 117 -6.25 -0.81 11.51
N LEU A 118 -5.31 -1.46 10.85
CA LEU A 118 -5.31 -1.66 9.41
C LEU A 118 -5.15 -3.13 9.06
N THR A 119 -5.74 -3.53 7.94
CA THR A 119 -5.42 -4.77 7.22
C THR A 119 -4.37 -4.48 6.14
N CYS A 120 -3.90 -5.49 5.42
CA CYS A 120 -3.00 -5.27 4.28
C CYS A 120 -3.65 -4.36 3.21
N ALA A 121 -4.94 -4.51 2.96
CA ALA A 121 -5.67 -3.70 1.99
C ALA A 121 -5.97 -2.29 2.51
N SER A 122 -6.45 -2.15 3.75
CA SER A 122 -6.75 -0.83 4.31
C SER A 122 -5.48 -0.02 4.61
N PHE A 123 -4.33 -0.66 4.78
CA PHE A 123 -3.04 0.01 4.82
C PHE A 123 -2.79 0.81 3.53
N ILE A 124 -3.04 0.21 2.38
CA ILE A 124 -2.93 0.91 1.08
C ILE A 124 -3.86 2.12 1.05
N LEU A 125 -5.11 1.95 1.47
CA LEU A 125 -6.09 3.04 1.49
C LEU A 125 -5.66 4.17 2.42
N ALA A 126 -5.12 3.86 3.60
CA ALA A 126 -4.64 4.85 4.55
C ALA A 126 -3.43 5.64 4.01
N VAL A 127 -2.50 4.98 3.34
CA VAL A 127 -1.37 5.64 2.66
C VAL A 127 -1.87 6.60 1.57
N MET A 128 -2.77 6.13 0.72
CA MET A 128 -3.32 6.94 -0.37
C MET A 128 -4.12 8.14 0.16
N GLN A 129 -4.97 7.95 1.15
CA GLN A 129 -5.74 9.03 1.78
C GLN A 129 -4.84 10.06 2.45
N THR A 130 -3.74 9.64 3.04
CA THR A 130 -2.78 10.54 3.69
C THR A 130 -2.21 11.57 2.70
N VAL A 131 -1.98 11.17 1.44
CA VAL A 131 -1.52 12.08 0.37
C VAL A 131 -2.67 12.68 -0.44
N GLY A 132 -3.91 12.57 0.04
CA GLY A 132 -5.08 13.19 -0.59
C GLY A 132 -5.66 12.44 -1.78
N LEU A 133 -5.36 11.15 -1.92
CA LEU A 133 -5.82 10.31 -3.02
C LEU A 133 -6.91 9.35 -2.58
N THR A 134 -7.91 9.15 -3.44
CA THR A 134 -9.01 8.21 -3.23
C THR A 134 -8.93 7.11 -4.29
N LEU A 135 -8.61 5.88 -3.87
CA LEU A 135 -8.55 4.72 -4.77
C LEU A 135 -9.92 4.09 -5.01
N LEU A 136 -10.79 4.14 -4.01
CA LEU A 136 -12.11 3.52 -4.05
C LEU A 136 -13.15 4.59 -3.78
N LYS A 137 -14.22 4.55 -4.54
CA LYS A 137 -15.44 5.31 -4.29
C LYS A 137 -16.34 4.44 -3.41
N GLU A 138 -16.14 4.50 -2.11
CA GLU A 138 -16.83 3.67 -1.13
C GLU A 138 -18.36 3.89 -1.14
N ASP A 139 -18.79 5.10 -1.50
CA ASP A 139 -20.20 5.47 -1.67
C ASP A 139 -20.86 4.83 -2.90
N GLU A 140 -20.07 4.41 -3.90
CA GLU A 140 -20.53 3.69 -5.08
C GLU A 140 -20.45 2.15 -4.92
N TRP A 141 -19.95 1.67 -3.76
CA TRP A 141 -19.80 0.25 -3.52
C TRP A 141 -21.17 -0.39 -3.27
N PRO A 142 -21.54 -1.45 -4.00
CA PRO A 142 -22.81 -2.13 -3.74
C PRO A 142 -22.80 -2.66 -2.30
N LEU A 143 -23.80 -2.24 -1.54
CA LEU A 143 -24.06 -2.87 -0.24
C LEU A 143 -24.46 -4.31 -0.52
N ASP A 144 -23.71 -5.23 0.05
CA ASP A 144 -24.02 -6.66 -0.05
C ASP A 144 -25.28 -6.90 0.79
N ASN A 145 -26.44 -6.87 0.14
CA ASN A 145 -27.74 -7.15 0.78
C ASN A 145 -27.96 -8.66 0.90
N ASN A 146 -26.94 -9.39 1.30
CA ASN A 146 -27.08 -10.79 1.67
C ASN A 146 -27.48 -10.88 3.15
N ASP A 147 -28.76 -10.67 3.43
CA ASP A 147 -29.43 -11.17 4.63
C ASP A 147 -29.87 -12.64 4.43
#